data_92214490364d6c23069f82083ba8db71
#
_entry.id   92214490364d6c23069f82083ba8db71
#
_cell.length_a   1.000
_cell.length_b   1.000
_cell.length_c   1.000
_cell.angle_alpha   90.00
_cell.angle_beta   90.00
_cell.angle_gamma   90.00
#
_symmetry.space_group_name_H-M   'P 1'
#
loop_
_entity.id
_entity.type
_entity.pdbx_description
1 polymer ?
#
loop_
_entity_poly.entity_id
_entity_poly.type
_entity_poly.pdbx_seq_one_letter_code
_entity_poly.pdbx_strand_id
1 'polypeptide(L)'
;MKQLLWLVLSLVSLPAAAIDGAQILQKVDRNLEPESYESYRKLIDIQPDGSKKESVLYTMKKGRDKVVALFLAPSSDKGRVTLRLGDNMWLYIPDVGRPIRITSLQSVTGSVFNNADILRIDYTAEYNVEAAEEQKDAYLLSLKAKTGEVAYDKLKMWVDKQSLLPVTIEAYAASGMLLKTLHFKDNKDFGGGIKRPATLETDSPLYKGYKSVMLWSGLKKREFPDEIFTLNYLPRVQELRK
;
A
#
# COMPACT_ATOMS: atom_id res chain seq x y z
N MET A 1 56.08 -7.06 51.31
CA MET A 1 55.79 -6.51 49.99
C MET A 1 54.56 -7.26 49.45
N LYS A 2 53.35 -6.64 49.48
CA LYS A 2 52.09 -7.28 48.95
C LYS A 2 51.88 -6.67 47.57
N GLN A 3 51.99 -7.49 46.53
CA GLN A 3 51.65 -7.08 45.16
C GLN A 3 50.11 -7.16 44.97
N LEU A 4 49.51 -6.03 44.69
CA LEU A 4 48.10 -5.91 44.38
C LEU A 4 47.92 -6.18 42.87
N LEU A 5 47.29 -7.30 42.51
CA LEU A 5 47.02 -7.68 41.15
C LEU A 5 45.73 -6.96 40.73
N TRP A 6 45.82 -5.96 39.81
CA TRP A 6 44.66 -5.28 39.21
C TRP A 6 44.13 -6.18 38.09
N LEU A 7 42.91 -6.73 38.28
CA LEU A 7 42.20 -7.44 37.26
C LEU A 7 41.46 -6.39 36.36
N VAL A 8 41.97 -6.16 35.18
CA VAL A 8 41.29 -5.30 34.17
C VAL A 8 40.21 -6.10 33.50
N LEU A 9 38.95 -5.90 33.90
CA LEU A 9 37.78 -6.50 33.25
C LEU A 9 37.47 -5.71 31.94
N SER A 10 37.95 -6.22 30.80
CA SER A 10 37.63 -5.68 29.48
C SER A 10 36.18 -6.02 29.14
N LEU A 11 35.27 -5.04 29.19
CA LEU A 11 33.93 -5.15 28.63
C LEU A 11 34.05 -5.31 27.11
N VAL A 12 33.84 -6.49 26.61
CA VAL A 12 33.64 -6.75 25.18
C VAL A 12 32.21 -6.33 24.86
N SER A 13 32.04 -5.12 24.30
CA SER A 13 30.78 -4.70 23.71
C SER A 13 30.53 -5.55 22.46
N LEU A 14 29.58 -6.50 22.53
CA LEU A 14 29.07 -7.18 21.36
C LEU A 14 28.39 -6.14 20.46
N PRO A 15 28.71 -6.07 19.17
CA PRO A 15 27.99 -5.20 18.25
C PRO A 15 26.53 -5.64 18.22
N ALA A 16 25.60 -4.75 18.53
CA ALA A 16 24.17 -4.97 18.31
C ALA A 16 24.01 -5.27 16.82
N ALA A 17 23.44 -6.42 16.48
CA ALA A 17 23.17 -6.77 15.09
C ALA A 17 22.29 -5.67 14.49
N ALA A 18 22.77 -5.03 13.42
CA ALA A 18 22.02 -3.98 12.73
C ALA A 18 20.71 -4.59 12.18
N ILE A 19 19.59 -3.93 12.44
CA ILE A 19 18.28 -4.36 11.94
C ILE A 19 18.28 -4.22 10.41
N ASP A 20 18.06 -5.33 9.72
CA ASP A 20 17.91 -5.31 8.26
C ASP A 20 16.50 -4.82 7.86
N GLY A 21 16.36 -3.51 7.74
CA GLY A 21 15.10 -2.87 7.35
C GLY A 21 14.64 -3.28 5.95
N ALA A 22 15.54 -3.59 5.03
CA ALA A 22 15.18 -4.05 3.69
C ALA A 22 14.54 -5.44 3.73
N GLN A 23 15.05 -6.35 4.54
CA GLN A 23 14.41 -7.66 4.75
C GLN A 23 13.05 -7.53 5.42
N ILE A 24 12.90 -6.61 6.40
CA ILE A 24 11.60 -6.33 7.03
C ILE A 24 10.60 -5.85 5.97
N LEU A 25 10.99 -4.89 5.14
CA LEU A 25 10.10 -4.34 4.09
C LEU A 25 9.67 -5.42 3.08
N GLN A 26 10.58 -6.32 2.68
CA GLN A 26 10.24 -7.46 1.84
C GLN A 26 9.21 -8.39 2.48
N LYS A 27 9.34 -8.64 3.80
CA LYS A 27 8.37 -9.47 4.54
C LYS A 27 7.02 -8.75 4.65
N VAL A 28 7.00 -7.43 4.86
CA VAL A 28 5.79 -6.61 4.83
C VAL A 28 5.05 -6.79 3.50
N ASP A 29 5.73 -6.67 2.36
CA ASP A 29 5.11 -6.84 1.05
C ASP A 29 4.47 -8.23 0.88
N ARG A 30 5.22 -9.30 1.23
CA ARG A 30 4.74 -10.69 1.13
C ARG A 30 3.55 -10.97 2.05
N ASN A 31 3.53 -10.38 3.26
CA ASN A 31 2.47 -10.58 4.24
C ASN A 31 1.22 -9.75 3.91
N LEU A 32 1.41 -8.56 3.31
CA LEU A 32 0.28 -7.73 2.90
C LEU A 32 -0.47 -8.31 1.71
N GLU A 33 0.25 -8.79 0.69
CA GLU A 33 -0.38 -9.20 -0.55
C GLU A 33 0.34 -10.38 -1.20
N PRO A 34 -0.40 -11.41 -1.65
CA PRO A 34 0.18 -12.46 -2.49
C PRO A 34 0.78 -11.86 -3.77
N GLU A 35 1.69 -12.60 -4.40
CA GLU A 35 2.29 -12.20 -5.67
C GLU A 35 1.25 -12.05 -6.78
N SER A 36 0.27 -12.94 -6.82
CA SER A 36 -0.85 -12.87 -7.77
C SER A 36 -2.17 -13.17 -7.06
N TYR A 37 -3.14 -12.25 -7.18
CA TYR A 37 -4.42 -12.38 -6.49
C TYR A 37 -5.53 -11.54 -7.11
N GLU A 38 -6.77 -11.88 -6.74
CA GLU A 38 -7.94 -11.02 -6.92
C GLU A 38 -8.56 -10.64 -5.58
N SER A 39 -9.28 -9.52 -5.56
CA SER A 39 -10.05 -9.08 -4.39
C SER A 39 -11.16 -8.13 -4.79
N TYR A 40 -12.17 -8.02 -3.92
CA TYR A 40 -13.11 -6.91 -3.94
C TYR A 40 -12.68 -5.87 -2.92
N ARG A 41 -12.81 -4.59 -3.28
CA ARG A 41 -12.55 -3.47 -2.39
C ARG A 41 -13.78 -2.57 -2.35
N LYS A 42 -14.20 -2.16 -1.15
CA LYS A 42 -15.20 -1.12 -0.95
C LYS A 42 -14.51 0.12 -0.43
N LEU A 43 -14.63 1.22 -1.13
CA LEU A 43 -14.18 2.54 -0.72
C LEU A 43 -15.36 3.27 -0.10
N ILE A 44 -15.16 3.91 1.04
CA ILE A 44 -16.16 4.72 1.73
C ILE A 44 -15.50 6.06 2.03
N ASP A 45 -15.94 7.11 1.35
CA ASP A 45 -15.48 8.47 1.57
C ASP A 45 -16.49 9.18 2.46
N ILE A 46 -16.03 9.64 3.62
CA ILE A 46 -16.84 10.32 4.64
C ILE A 46 -16.48 11.79 4.59
N GLN A 47 -17.48 12.62 4.31
CA GLN A 47 -17.34 14.08 4.25
C GLN A 47 -17.49 14.71 5.66
N PRO A 48 -17.08 15.98 5.84
CA PRO A 48 -17.21 16.67 7.14
C PRO A 48 -18.63 16.76 7.68
N ASP A 49 -19.64 16.75 6.81
CA ASP A 49 -21.06 16.75 7.17
C ASP A 49 -21.60 15.35 7.54
N GLY A 50 -20.73 14.32 7.48
CA GLY A 50 -21.11 12.93 7.75
C GLY A 50 -21.70 12.19 6.55
N SER A 51 -21.91 12.85 5.40
CA SER A 51 -22.36 12.19 4.18
C SER A 51 -21.29 11.22 3.66
N LYS A 52 -21.74 10.13 3.01
CA LYS A 52 -20.86 9.05 2.54
C LYS A 52 -21.03 8.84 1.04
N LYS A 53 -19.90 8.70 0.36
CA LYS A 53 -19.84 8.19 -1.01
C LYS A 53 -19.19 6.83 -0.99
N GLU A 54 -19.78 5.87 -1.66
CA GLU A 54 -19.29 4.49 -1.70
C GLU A 54 -18.94 4.08 -3.12
N SER A 55 -17.81 3.39 -3.27
CA SER A 55 -17.40 2.76 -4.54
C SER A 55 -17.02 1.31 -4.27
N VAL A 56 -17.30 0.44 -5.23
CA VAL A 56 -16.92 -0.97 -5.18
C VAL A 56 -16.02 -1.27 -6.37
N LEU A 57 -14.89 -1.89 -6.11
CA LEU A 57 -13.90 -2.25 -7.11
C LEU A 57 -13.63 -3.76 -7.07
N TYR A 58 -13.40 -4.33 -8.24
CA TYR A 58 -12.76 -5.63 -8.41
C TYR A 58 -11.32 -5.39 -8.83
N THR A 59 -10.36 -5.91 -8.06
CA THR A 59 -8.94 -5.66 -8.25
C THR A 59 -8.20 -6.95 -8.52
N MET A 60 -7.28 -6.91 -9.47
CA MET A 60 -6.37 -7.99 -9.83
C MET A 60 -4.93 -7.47 -9.74
N LYS A 61 -4.05 -8.26 -9.16
CA LYS A 61 -2.60 -7.99 -9.10
C LYS A 61 -1.84 -9.19 -9.65
N LYS A 62 -0.75 -8.92 -10.37
CA LYS A 62 0.23 -9.92 -10.77
C LYS A 62 1.64 -9.38 -10.60
N GLY A 63 2.49 -10.18 -9.96
CA GLY A 63 3.85 -9.79 -9.67
C GLY A 63 3.91 -8.59 -8.74
N ARG A 64 5.00 -7.83 -8.84
CA ARG A 64 5.30 -6.73 -7.92
C ARG A 64 4.80 -5.37 -8.41
N ASP A 65 4.39 -5.27 -9.67
CA ASP A 65 4.25 -4.00 -10.39
C ASP A 65 3.03 -3.90 -11.31
N LYS A 66 2.17 -4.93 -11.38
CA LYS A 66 1.00 -4.96 -12.27
C LYS A 66 -0.29 -5.01 -11.47
N VAL A 67 -1.13 -3.99 -11.61
CA VAL A 67 -2.44 -3.91 -10.93
C VAL A 67 -3.50 -3.39 -11.89
N VAL A 68 -4.66 -4.06 -11.90
CA VAL A 68 -5.88 -3.59 -12.58
C VAL A 68 -6.99 -3.47 -11.55
N ALA A 69 -7.77 -2.37 -11.59
CA ALA A 69 -8.98 -2.21 -10.80
C ALA A 69 -10.14 -1.78 -11.68
N LEU A 70 -11.20 -2.59 -11.64
CA LEU A 70 -12.47 -2.36 -12.33
C LEU A 70 -13.49 -1.82 -11.34
N PHE A 71 -14.09 -0.66 -11.63
CA PHE A 71 -15.19 -0.10 -10.86
C PHE A 71 -16.50 -0.83 -11.15
N LEU A 72 -17.18 -1.28 -10.09
CA LEU A 72 -18.45 -2.02 -10.14
C LEU A 72 -19.62 -1.15 -9.71
N ALA A 73 -19.38 -0.20 -8.83
CA ALA A 73 -20.35 0.76 -8.29
C ALA A 73 -19.63 2.06 -7.89
N PRO A 74 -20.33 3.20 -7.86
CA PRO A 74 -21.73 3.42 -8.25
C PRO A 74 -21.93 3.28 -9.77
N SER A 75 -23.19 3.42 -10.24
CA SER A 75 -23.53 3.29 -11.67
C SER A 75 -22.78 4.31 -12.54
N SER A 76 -22.53 5.51 -12.03
CA SER A 76 -21.75 6.58 -12.70
C SER A 76 -20.29 6.21 -12.98
N ASP A 77 -19.72 5.30 -12.21
CA ASP A 77 -18.32 4.90 -12.31
C ASP A 77 -18.17 3.47 -12.88
N LYS A 78 -19.29 2.73 -12.99
CA LYS A 78 -19.30 1.33 -13.43
C LYS A 78 -18.66 1.16 -14.81
N GLY A 79 -17.75 0.18 -14.89
CA GLY A 79 -17.03 -0.14 -16.11
C GLY A 79 -15.73 0.68 -16.31
N ARG A 80 -15.48 1.71 -15.49
CA ARG A 80 -14.16 2.36 -15.46
C ARG A 80 -13.11 1.34 -15.02
N VAL A 81 -11.96 1.36 -15.68
CA VAL A 81 -10.82 0.48 -15.36
C VAL A 81 -9.58 1.32 -15.19
N THR A 82 -8.87 1.13 -14.09
CA THR A 82 -7.53 1.68 -13.91
C THR A 82 -6.50 0.58 -14.06
N LEU A 83 -5.41 0.85 -14.75
CA LEU A 83 -4.26 -0.03 -14.94
C LEU A 83 -3.02 0.67 -14.40
N ARG A 84 -2.21 -0.08 -13.66
CA ARG A 84 -0.84 0.31 -13.29
C ARG A 84 0.15 -0.73 -13.79
N LEU A 85 1.24 -0.23 -14.41
CA LEU A 85 2.42 -1.01 -14.82
C LEU A 85 3.66 -0.25 -14.33
N GLY A 86 4.25 -0.69 -13.22
CA GLY A 86 5.33 0.03 -12.56
C GLY A 86 4.89 1.46 -12.22
N ASP A 87 5.61 2.47 -12.70
CA ASP A 87 5.31 3.88 -12.46
C ASP A 87 4.21 4.45 -13.36
N ASN A 88 3.79 3.70 -14.37
CA ASN A 88 2.82 4.18 -15.34
C ASN A 88 1.39 3.78 -14.98
N MET A 89 0.46 4.73 -15.07
CA MET A 89 -0.96 4.51 -14.75
C MET A 89 -1.87 5.04 -15.85
N TRP A 90 -2.97 4.31 -16.10
CA TRP A 90 -3.99 4.70 -17.09
C TRP A 90 -5.38 4.49 -16.52
N LEU A 91 -6.31 5.32 -16.98
CA LEU A 91 -7.75 5.21 -16.75
C LEU A 91 -8.42 4.96 -18.09
N TYR A 92 -9.22 3.90 -18.15
CA TYR A 92 -10.16 3.65 -19.24
C TYR A 92 -11.59 3.96 -18.76
N ILE A 93 -12.31 4.74 -19.53
CA ILE A 93 -13.71 5.09 -19.33
C ILE A 93 -14.47 4.57 -20.56
N PRO A 94 -15.51 3.71 -20.42
CA PRO A 94 -16.20 3.11 -21.54
C PRO A 94 -16.68 4.13 -22.60
N ASP A 95 -17.30 5.23 -22.16
CA ASP A 95 -17.86 6.27 -23.05
C ASP A 95 -16.78 7.06 -23.79
N VAL A 96 -15.55 7.07 -23.28
CA VAL A 96 -14.40 7.72 -23.94
C VAL A 96 -13.73 6.77 -24.94
N GLY A 97 -13.82 5.46 -24.69
CA GLY A 97 -13.35 4.39 -25.58
C GLY A 97 -11.83 4.24 -25.70
N ARG A 98 -11.04 5.05 -25.02
CA ARG A 98 -9.57 4.99 -25.03
C ARG A 98 -8.97 5.20 -23.66
N PRO A 99 -7.79 4.56 -23.35
CA PRO A 99 -7.06 4.82 -22.13
C PRO A 99 -6.49 6.24 -22.08
N ILE A 100 -6.61 6.88 -20.92
CA ILE A 100 -6.05 8.19 -20.60
C ILE A 100 -4.97 8.00 -19.54
N ARG A 101 -3.79 8.60 -19.72
CA ARG A 101 -2.73 8.56 -18.71
C ARG A 101 -3.15 9.38 -17.48
N ILE A 102 -2.94 8.80 -16.30
CA ILE A 102 -3.21 9.42 -15.00
C ILE A 102 -1.95 9.40 -14.13
N THR A 103 -1.96 10.21 -13.07
CA THR A 103 -0.83 10.30 -12.13
C THR A 103 -1.12 9.56 -10.83
N SER A 104 -0.06 9.19 -10.12
CA SER A 104 -0.11 8.50 -8.82
C SER A 104 -0.83 9.33 -7.74
N LEU A 105 -0.62 10.64 -7.71
CA LEU A 105 -1.19 11.57 -6.72
C LEU A 105 -2.65 11.96 -6.99
N GLN A 106 -3.17 11.71 -8.20
CA GLN A 106 -4.53 12.10 -8.54
C GLN A 106 -5.55 11.36 -7.67
N SER A 107 -6.46 12.14 -7.04
CA SER A 107 -7.53 11.60 -6.18
C SER A 107 -8.46 10.68 -6.97
N VAL A 108 -8.85 9.58 -6.35
CA VAL A 108 -9.83 8.65 -6.90
C VAL A 108 -11.23 9.11 -6.48
N THR A 109 -12.03 9.53 -7.44
CA THR A 109 -13.44 9.95 -7.26
C THR A 109 -13.68 11.02 -6.17
N GLY A 110 -12.66 11.85 -5.85
CA GLY A 110 -12.72 12.86 -4.78
C GLY A 110 -12.40 12.33 -3.38
N SER A 111 -11.88 11.12 -3.29
CA SER A 111 -11.44 10.45 -2.05
C SER A 111 -10.16 11.08 -1.47
N VAL A 112 -9.89 10.85 -0.18
CA VAL A 112 -8.56 11.07 0.41
C VAL A 112 -7.55 10.05 -0.14
N PHE A 113 -8.03 8.89 -0.63
CA PHE A 113 -7.19 7.96 -1.40
C PHE A 113 -6.86 8.52 -2.78
N ASN A 114 -5.64 8.31 -3.22
CA ASN A 114 -5.20 8.59 -4.59
C ASN A 114 -4.98 7.29 -5.38
N ASN A 115 -4.58 7.41 -6.64
CA ASN A 115 -4.34 6.26 -7.50
C ASN A 115 -3.26 5.32 -6.93
N ALA A 116 -2.21 5.85 -6.30
CA ALA A 116 -1.16 5.02 -5.70
C ALA A 116 -1.67 4.19 -4.53
N ASP A 117 -2.62 4.70 -3.74
CA ASP A 117 -3.21 3.93 -2.63
C ASP A 117 -4.11 2.80 -3.16
N ILE A 118 -4.88 3.07 -4.21
CA ILE A 118 -5.81 2.08 -4.82
C ILE A 118 -5.05 1.04 -5.65
N LEU A 119 -4.09 1.49 -6.46
CA LEU A 119 -3.28 0.64 -7.33
C LEU A 119 -1.92 0.36 -6.70
N ARG A 120 -1.91 0.08 -5.40
CA ARG A 120 -0.66 -0.14 -4.68
C ARG A 120 0.08 -1.36 -5.23
N ILE A 121 1.36 -1.16 -5.46
CA ILE A 121 2.34 -2.21 -5.77
C ILE A 121 3.21 -2.47 -4.54
N ASP A 122 4.20 -3.35 -4.64
CA ASP A 122 5.09 -3.64 -3.53
C ASP A 122 5.87 -2.37 -3.11
N TYR A 123 5.97 -2.12 -1.80
CA TYR A 123 6.76 -0.99 -1.28
C TYR A 123 8.23 -1.11 -1.68
N THR A 124 8.76 -2.33 -1.73
CA THR A 124 10.13 -2.57 -2.23
C THR A 124 10.32 -2.24 -3.70
N ALA A 125 9.26 -2.12 -4.50
CA ALA A 125 9.35 -1.63 -5.88
C ALA A 125 9.55 -0.11 -5.91
N GLU A 126 8.86 0.63 -5.04
CA GLU A 126 8.82 2.10 -5.04
C GLU A 126 9.83 2.77 -4.11
N TYR A 127 10.25 2.09 -3.02
CA TYR A 127 11.02 2.72 -1.93
C TYR A 127 12.31 2.00 -1.62
N ASN A 128 13.31 2.78 -1.17
CA ASN A 128 14.50 2.31 -0.45
C ASN A 128 14.30 2.55 1.05
N VAL A 129 14.82 1.66 1.88
CA VAL A 129 14.89 1.87 3.33
C VAL A 129 16.11 2.73 3.63
N GLU A 130 15.91 3.94 4.21
CA GLU A 130 16.98 4.83 4.66
C GLU A 130 17.39 4.53 6.10
N ALA A 131 16.43 4.15 6.96
CA ALA A 131 16.70 3.80 8.35
C ALA A 131 15.68 2.76 8.85
N ALA A 132 16.11 1.97 9.82
CA ALA A 132 15.24 1.04 10.55
C ALA A 132 15.57 1.14 12.05
N GLU A 133 14.54 1.39 12.86
CA GLU A 133 14.65 1.54 14.31
C GLU A 133 13.79 0.49 14.99
N GLU A 134 14.33 -0.14 16.03
CA GLU A 134 13.57 -1.06 16.86
C GLU A 134 12.87 -0.30 17.98
N GLN A 135 11.56 -0.38 18.04
CA GLN A 135 10.74 0.10 19.14
C GLN A 135 10.24 -1.09 19.96
N LYS A 136 9.53 -0.83 21.06
CA LYS A 136 9.05 -1.89 21.96
C LYS A 136 8.29 -3.01 21.20
N ASP A 137 7.25 -2.64 20.46
CA ASP A 137 6.32 -3.58 19.82
C ASP A 137 6.34 -3.49 18.27
N ALA A 138 7.13 -2.58 17.70
CA ALA A 138 7.19 -2.32 16.27
C ALA A 138 8.62 -2.05 15.78
N TYR A 139 8.82 -2.22 14.48
CA TYR A 139 9.92 -1.60 13.75
C TYR A 139 9.42 -0.30 13.11
N LEU A 140 10.19 0.77 13.23
CA LEU A 140 9.97 2.00 12.47
C LEU A 140 10.91 2.02 11.27
N LEU A 141 10.34 1.95 10.06
CA LEU A 141 11.09 2.08 8.82
C LEU A 141 10.92 3.49 8.27
N SER A 142 12.03 4.16 7.97
CA SER A 142 12.08 5.40 7.19
C SER A 142 12.37 5.05 5.74
N LEU A 143 11.43 5.35 4.85
CA LEU A 143 11.49 4.98 3.44
C LEU A 143 11.62 6.22 2.57
N LYS A 144 12.41 6.12 1.50
CA LYS A 144 12.61 7.16 0.48
C LYS A 144 12.18 6.64 -0.89
N ALA A 145 11.39 7.43 -1.61
CA ALA A 145 11.01 7.13 -2.98
C ALA A 145 12.22 6.95 -3.89
N LYS A 146 12.18 5.95 -4.76
CA LYS A 146 13.23 5.65 -5.73
C LYS A 146 13.22 6.60 -6.92
N THR A 147 12.02 7.08 -7.29
CA THR A 147 11.80 7.96 -8.44
C THR A 147 10.87 9.11 -8.07
N GLY A 148 10.83 10.17 -8.88
CA GLY A 148 9.91 11.30 -8.72
C GLY A 148 8.47 10.98 -9.14
N GLU A 149 8.21 9.81 -9.72
CA GLU A 149 6.87 9.38 -10.16
C GLU A 149 6.07 8.74 -9.01
N VAL A 150 6.76 8.37 -7.92
CA VAL A 150 6.12 7.81 -6.72
C VAL A 150 5.31 8.88 -6.01
N ALA A 151 4.11 8.52 -5.53
CA ALA A 151 3.16 9.48 -4.96
C ALA A 151 3.67 10.21 -3.71
N TYR A 152 4.52 9.58 -2.91
CA TYR A 152 5.03 10.14 -1.66
C TYR A 152 6.54 10.08 -1.65
N ASP A 153 7.21 11.20 -1.40
CA ASP A 153 8.68 11.27 -1.37
C ASP A 153 9.29 10.47 -0.24
N LYS A 154 8.60 10.44 0.91
CA LYS A 154 9.03 9.71 2.10
C LYS A 154 7.85 9.04 2.79
N LEU A 155 8.12 7.88 3.41
CA LEU A 155 7.18 7.23 4.32
C LEU A 155 7.87 6.96 5.65
N LYS A 156 7.10 7.06 6.74
CA LYS A 156 7.40 6.43 8.02
C LYS A 156 6.41 5.29 8.22
N MET A 157 6.93 4.07 8.35
CA MET A 157 6.11 2.87 8.44
C MET A 157 6.38 2.15 9.76
N TRP A 158 5.36 2.06 10.60
CA TRP A 158 5.39 1.24 11.81
C TRP A 158 4.93 -0.18 11.48
N VAL A 159 5.81 -1.14 11.68
CA VAL A 159 5.61 -2.54 11.36
C VAL A 159 5.55 -3.34 12.65
N ASP A 160 4.44 -4.02 12.90
CA ASP A 160 4.28 -4.90 14.06
C ASP A 160 5.31 -6.04 14.02
N LYS A 161 6.00 -6.28 15.14
CA LYS A 161 7.11 -7.25 15.20
C LYS A 161 6.69 -8.70 15.04
N GLN A 162 5.46 -9.04 15.44
CA GLN A 162 4.99 -10.42 15.42
C GLN A 162 4.44 -10.81 14.06
N SER A 163 3.60 -9.96 13.49
CA SER A 163 2.94 -10.23 12.22
C SER A 163 3.75 -9.77 11.00
N LEU A 164 4.70 -8.85 11.19
CA LEU A 164 5.41 -8.12 10.13
C LEU A 164 4.43 -7.49 9.13
N LEU A 165 3.34 -6.94 9.66
CA LEU A 165 2.35 -6.15 8.92
C LEU A 165 2.45 -4.68 9.35
N PRO A 166 2.18 -3.72 8.46
CA PRO A 166 2.14 -2.32 8.84
C PRO A 166 0.93 -2.06 9.74
N VAL A 167 1.12 -1.21 10.74
CA VAL A 167 0.08 -0.70 11.64
C VAL A 167 -0.31 0.70 11.21
N THR A 168 0.69 1.54 10.96
CA THR A 168 0.51 2.93 10.53
C THR A 168 1.58 3.29 9.50
N ILE A 169 1.20 4.10 8.53
CA ILE A 169 2.13 4.72 7.58
C ILE A 169 1.80 6.20 7.51
N GLU A 170 2.79 7.04 7.77
CA GLU A 170 2.75 8.47 7.50
C GLU A 170 3.43 8.77 6.17
N ALA A 171 2.73 9.48 5.29
CA ALA A 171 3.20 9.81 3.95
C ALA A 171 3.53 11.31 3.84
N TYR A 172 4.73 11.62 3.36
CA TYR A 172 5.30 12.96 3.33
C TYR A 172 5.69 13.41 1.93
N ALA A 173 5.57 14.70 1.68
CA ALA A 173 6.18 15.37 0.53
C ALA A 173 7.69 15.55 0.73
N ALA A 174 8.41 15.91 -0.33
CA ALA A 174 9.85 16.22 -0.31
C ALA A 174 10.20 17.34 0.71
N SER A 175 9.30 18.31 0.89
CA SER A 175 9.42 19.39 1.88
C SER A 175 9.37 18.91 3.34
N GLY A 176 8.99 17.64 3.58
CA GLY A 176 8.72 17.13 4.94
C GLY A 176 7.31 17.38 5.43
N MET A 177 6.41 17.94 4.60
CA MET A 177 5.01 18.15 4.96
C MET A 177 4.27 16.81 4.98
N LEU A 178 3.56 16.52 6.09
CA LEU A 178 2.68 15.36 6.19
C LEU A 178 1.48 15.54 5.24
N LEU A 179 1.33 14.59 4.31
CA LEU A 179 0.24 14.58 3.33
C LEU A 179 -0.96 13.80 3.84
N LYS A 180 -0.73 12.64 4.44
CA LYS A 180 -1.76 11.78 5.04
C LYS A 180 -1.18 10.74 5.97
N THR A 181 -2.05 10.13 6.77
CA THR A 181 -1.77 8.97 7.60
C THR A 181 -2.66 7.81 7.16
N LEU A 182 -2.09 6.62 7.06
CA LEU A 182 -2.75 5.37 6.71
C LEU A 182 -2.74 4.46 7.94
N HIS A 183 -3.91 4.00 8.38
CA HIS A 183 -4.08 3.12 9.54
C HIS A 183 -4.59 1.75 9.09
N PHE A 184 -3.82 0.71 9.33
CA PHE A 184 -4.15 -0.68 9.00
C PHE A 184 -4.81 -1.35 10.19
N LYS A 185 -6.02 -1.90 9.97
CA LYS A 185 -6.88 -2.43 11.04
C LYS A 185 -7.52 -3.76 10.64
N ASP A 186 -8.12 -4.42 11.63
CA ASP A 186 -8.97 -5.59 11.45
C ASP A 186 -8.26 -6.73 10.73
N ASN A 187 -7.18 -7.25 11.33
CA ASN A 187 -6.46 -8.40 10.79
C ASN A 187 -7.42 -9.59 10.61
N LYS A 188 -7.54 -10.06 9.36
CA LYS A 188 -8.44 -11.12 8.96
C LYS A 188 -7.68 -12.23 8.24
N ASP A 189 -8.12 -13.47 8.47
CA ASP A 189 -7.72 -14.63 7.67
C ASP A 189 -8.65 -14.73 6.46
N PHE A 190 -8.11 -14.56 5.27
CA PHE A 190 -8.83 -14.70 3.99
C PHE A 190 -8.79 -16.13 3.44
N GLY A 191 -8.10 -17.04 4.14
CA GLY A 191 -7.82 -18.40 3.66
C GLY A 191 -6.58 -18.47 2.78
N GLY A 192 -6.16 -19.70 2.41
CA GLY A 192 -4.98 -19.91 1.55
C GLY A 192 -3.67 -19.37 2.11
N GLY A 193 -3.58 -19.18 3.45
CA GLY A 193 -2.41 -18.61 4.13
C GLY A 193 -2.31 -17.08 4.07
N ILE A 194 -3.40 -16.39 3.70
CA ILE A 194 -3.43 -14.93 3.60
C ILE A 194 -4.03 -14.33 4.87
N LYS A 195 -3.19 -13.84 5.78
CA LYS A 195 -3.60 -13.12 7.00
C LYS A 195 -3.10 -11.69 6.93
N ARG A 196 -4.00 -10.72 6.85
CA ARG A 196 -3.64 -9.32 6.70
C ARG A 196 -4.75 -8.38 7.18
N PRO A 197 -4.48 -7.07 7.34
CA PRO A 197 -5.50 -6.06 7.58
C PRO A 197 -6.59 -6.09 6.50
N ALA A 198 -7.85 -6.10 6.93
CA ALA A 198 -9.02 -6.04 6.06
C ALA A 198 -9.57 -4.61 5.92
N THR A 199 -9.08 -3.69 6.73
CA THR A 199 -9.48 -2.28 6.76
C THR A 199 -8.25 -1.39 6.65
N LEU A 200 -8.32 -0.39 5.78
CA LEU A 200 -7.38 0.72 5.70
C LEU A 200 -8.17 2.02 5.85
N GLU A 201 -7.88 2.77 6.89
CA GLU A 201 -8.42 4.12 7.08
C GLU A 201 -7.35 5.14 6.73
N THR A 202 -7.77 6.26 6.16
CA THR A 202 -6.86 7.38 5.91
C THR A 202 -7.51 8.69 6.28
N ASP A 203 -6.71 9.56 6.87
CA ASP A 203 -7.00 10.97 7.07
C ASP A 203 -5.84 11.82 6.51
N SER A 204 -6.10 13.12 6.37
CA SER A 204 -5.10 14.04 5.85
C SER A 204 -5.26 15.42 6.51
N PRO A 205 -4.17 16.03 6.98
CA PRO A 205 -4.22 17.40 7.49
C PRO A 205 -4.61 18.43 6.41
N LEU A 206 -4.48 18.05 5.12
CA LEU A 206 -4.86 18.87 3.97
C LEU A 206 -6.35 18.87 3.71
N TYR A 207 -7.07 17.82 4.18
CA TYR A 207 -8.50 17.63 3.99
C TYR A 207 -9.20 17.48 5.35
N LYS A 208 -9.25 18.57 6.11
CA LYS A 208 -9.83 18.56 7.48
C LYS A 208 -11.27 18.05 7.50
N GLY A 209 -11.52 17.04 8.34
CA GLY A 209 -12.84 16.44 8.51
C GLY A 209 -13.21 15.38 7.48
N TYR A 210 -12.43 15.22 6.41
CA TYR A 210 -12.62 14.12 5.47
C TYR A 210 -11.89 12.88 5.97
N LYS A 211 -12.50 11.70 5.79
CA LYS A 211 -11.91 10.39 6.00
C LYS A 211 -12.25 9.48 4.86
N SER A 212 -11.35 8.59 4.53
CA SER A 212 -11.65 7.52 3.57
C SER A 212 -11.29 6.17 4.18
N VAL A 213 -12.13 5.18 3.92
CA VAL A 213 -11.98 3.81 4.40
C VAL A 213 -12.00 2.86 3.21
N MET A 214 -11.04 1.94 3.16
CA MET A 214 -10.99 0.87 2.18
C MET A 214 -11.13 -0.47 2.90
N LEU A 215 -12.11 -1.26 2.49
CA LEU A 215 -12.40 -2.58 3.03
C LEU A 215 -12.08 -3.64 1.98
N TRP A 216 -11.35 -4.69 2.36
CA TRP A 216 -11.07 -5.84 1.51
C TRP A 216 -12.01 -7.00 1.78
N SER A 217 -12.46 -7.66 0.72
CA SER A 217 -13.21 -8.91 0.77
C SER A 217 -12.87 -9.81 -0.41
N GLY A 218 -13.15 -11.11 -0.29
CA GLY A 218 -12.96 -12.08 -1.37
C GLY A 218 -11.52 -12.15 -1.88
N LEU A 219 -10.53 -11.80 -1.04
CA LEU A 219 -9.13 -11.86 -1.43
C LEU A 219 -8.68 -13.31 -1.51
N LYS A 220 -8.22 -13.71 -2.67
CA LYS A 220 -7.73 -15.09 -2.94
C LYS A 220 -6.63 -15.08 -4.00
N LYS A 221 -5.71 -16.03 -3.88
CA LYS A 221 -4.67 -16.25 -4.89
C LYS A 221 -5.32 -16.63 -6.21
N ARG A 222 -4.87 -16.01 -7.28
CA ARG A 222 -5.29 -16.31 -8.66
C ARG A 222 -4.18 -15.92 -9.62
N GLU A 223 -3.82 -16.85 -10.50
CA GLU A 223 -2.88 -16.54 -11.57
C GLU A 223 -3.61 -15.91 -12.75
N PHE A 224 -2.94 -14.96 -13.40
CA PHE A 224 -3.45 -14.23 -14.53
C PHE A 224 -2.46 -14.25 -15.70
N PRO A 225 -2.91 -14.37 -16.96
CA PRO A 225 -2.06 -14.16 -18.11
C PRO A 225 -1.66 -12.68 -18.23
N ASP A 226 -0.48 -12.39 -18.78
CA ASP A 226 0.04 -11.03 -18.90
C ASP A 226 -0.81 -10.11 -19.77
N GLU A 227 -1.55 -10.67 -20.72
CA GLU A 227 -2.42 -9.91 -21.63
C GLU A 227 -3.47 -9.07 -20.90
N ILE A 228 -3.91 -9.50 -19.70
CA ILE A 228 -4.91 -8.77 -18.88
C ILE A 228 -4.36 -7.39 -18.49
N PHE A 229 -3.05 -7.29 -18.29
CA PHE A 229 -2.36 -6.07 -17.88
C PHE A 229 -1.84 -5.28 -19.09
N THR A 230 -2.67 -5.13 -20.12
CA THR A 230 -2.37 -4.34 -21.32
C THR A 230 -3.47 -3.31 -21.59
N LEU A 231 -3.12 -2.21 -22.25
CA LEU A 231 -4.08 -1.16 -22.63
C LEU A 231 -5.21 -1.71 -23.51
N ASN A 232 -4.89 -2.65 -24.38
CA ASN A 232 -5.85 -3.26 -25.32
C ASN A 232 -6.86 -4.16 -24.60
N TYR A 233 -6.55 -4.68 -23.42
CA TYR A 233 -7.44 -5.55 -22.67
C TYR A 233 -8.44 -4.79 -21.79
N LEU A 234 -8.19 -3.50 -21.49
CA LEU A 234 -9.01 -2.73 -20.55
C LEU A 234 -10.52 -2.75 -20.85
N PRO A 235 -10.98 -2.67 -22.10
CA PRO A 235 -12.41 -2.77 -22.43
C PRO A 235 -13.06 -4.13 -22.03
N ARG A 236 -12.25 -5.17 -21.91
CA ARG A 236 -12.69 -6.57 -21.68
C ARG A 236 -12.53 -7.03 -20.25
N VAL A 237 -11.96 -6.21 -19.36
CA VAL A 237 -11.64 -6.60 -17.96
C VAL A 237 -12.86 -7.11 -17.19
N GLN A 238 -14.06 -6.61 -17.51
CA GLN A 238 -15.31 -7.08 -16.89
C GLN A 238 -15.62 -8.57 -17.15
N GLU A 239 -15.08 -9.17 -18.23
CA GLU A 239 -15.27 -10.57 -18.59
C GLU A 239 -14.60 -11.53 -17.59
N LEU A 240 -13.62 -11.04 -16.83
CA LEU A 240 -12.83 -11.83 -15.88
C LEU A 240 -13.56 -12.15 -14.56
N ARG A 241 -14.73 -11.55 -14.35
CA ARG A 241 -15.56 -11.74 -13.15
C ARG A 241 -16.48 -12.98 -13.21
N LYS A 242 -16.08 -14.01 -13.88
CA LYS A 242 -16.85 -15.26 -13.94
C LYS A 242 -16.62 -16.14 -12.71
#